data_0c962e5b50fc3c96e769240e141c4b59
#
_entry.id   0c962e5b50fc3c96e769240e141c4b59
#
_cell.length_a   1.000
_cell.length_b   1.000
_cell.length_c   1.000
_cell.angle_alpha   90.00
_cell.angle_beta   90.00
_cell.angle_gamma   90.00
#
_symmetry.space_group_name_H-M   'P 1'
#
loop_
_entity.id
_entity.type
_entity.pdbx_description
1 polymer ?
#
loop_
_entity_poly.entity_id
_entity_poly.type
_entity_poly.pdbx_seq_one_letter_code
_entity_poly.pdbx_strand_id
1 'polypeptide(L)'
;KAEGDGIPVMTCDDRDTWTRAREHLLSVSPQNRLSLQSVQKSLFVLSLDCNNLGAPEGAKPLVGSEPSYSSAMAINTAGAGRLGHNRWFDKAISFVVEPTGRASLTGEHSPVDALIPSFLSETVLDDPMPPVGEPLPERAEGVSLLAESPKWSKLAWQLDDRVRASIEHAENTAKAITSDSDI
;
A
#
# COMPACT_ATOMS: atom_id res chain seq x y z
N LYS A 1 -14.31 -5.45 -9.38
CA LYS A 1 -14.41 -4.00 -9.10
C LYS A 1 -12.99 -3.48 -9.04
N ALA A 2 -12.67 -2.44 -9.82
CA ALA A 2 -11.37 -1.80 -9.73
C ALA A 2 -11.15 -1.31 -8.28
N GLU A 3 -10.02 -1.63 -7.71
CA GLU A 3 -9.64 -1.18 -6.39
C GLU A 3 -9.12 0.26 -6.50
N GLY A 4 -9.94 1.20 -6.09
CA GLY A 4 -9.59 2.61 -6.11
C GLY A 4 -9.54 3.24 -7.51
N ASP A 5 -9.04 4.45 -7.56
CA ASP A 5 -8.98 5.26 -8.79
C ASP A 5 -7.67 5.07 -9.58
N GLY A 6 -6.78 4.17 -9.13
CA GLY A 6 -5.50 3.88 -9.78
C GLY A 6 -4.42 4.96 -9.61
N ILE A 7 -4.70 6.04 -8.91
CA ILE A 7 -3.76 7.16 -8.75
C ILE A 7 -2.42 6.73 -8.12
N PRO A 8 -2.40 5.86 -7.10
CA PRO A 8 -1.16 5.47 -6.45
C PRO A 8 -0.12 4.87 -7.41
N VAL A 9 -0.56 4.10 -8.43
CA VAL A 9 0.37 3.44 -9.36
C VAL A 9 1.27 4.42 -10.10
N MET A 10 0.82 5.66 -10.33
CA MET A 10 1.65 6.68 -10.99
C MET A 10 2.96 6.97 -10.26
N THR A 11 3.05 6.61 -8.98
CA THR A 11 4.29 6.78 -8.20
C THR A 11 5.36 5.73 -8.53
N CYS A 12 5.05 4.69 -9.32
CA CYS A 12 6.04 3.73 -9.81
C CYS A 12 6.83 4.23 -11.03
N ASP A 13 6.34 5.27 -11.71
CA ASP A 13 7.04 5.84 -12.86
C ASP A 13 8.34 6.55 -12.46
N ASP A 14 9.17 6.83 -13.46
CA ASP A 14 10.34 7.68 -13.26
C ASP A 14 9.95 9.06 -12.70
N ARG A 15 10.90 9.69 -12.01
CA ARG A 15 10.63 10.94 -11.29
C ARG A 15 10.11 12.08 -12.16
N ASP A 16 10.56 12.17 -13.39
CA ASP A 16 10.14 13.23 -14.32
C ASP A 16 8.71 12.97 -14.83
N THR A 17 8.40 11.74 -15.16
CA THR A 17 7.05 11.33 -15.58
C THR A 17 6.06 11.50 -14.45
N TRP A 18 6.38 11.02 -13.24
CA TRP A 18 5.54 11.25 -12.07
C TRP A 18 5.35 12.74 -11.77
N THR A 19 6.42 13.54 -11.83
CA THR A 19 6.32 14.98 -11.57
C THR A 19 5.32 15.64 -12.52
N ARG A 20 5.40 15.35 -13.82
CA ARG A 20 4.46 15.89 -14.82
C ARG A 20 3.01 15.44 -14.59
N ALA A 21 2.83 14.15 -14.27
CA ALA A 21 1.51 13.59 -13.98
C ALA A 21 0.91 14.21 -12.71
N ARG A 22 1.73 14.35 -11.66
CA ARG A 22 1.35 14.98 -10.39
C ARG A 22 0.96 16.45 -10.58
N GLU A 23 1.75 17.23 -11.29
CA GLU A 23 1.42 18.64 -11.57
C GLU A 23 0.09 18.76 -12.29
N HIS A 24 -0.13 17.91 -13.30
CA HIS A 24 -1.40 17.89 -14.00
C HIS A 24 -2.56 17.47 -13.09
N LEU A 25 -2.43 16.38 -12.33
CA LEU A 25 -3.43 15.93 -11.34
C LEU A 25 -3.83 17.07 -10.38
N LEU A 26 -2.86 17.83 -9.89
CA LEU A 26 -3.09 18.95 -9.00
C LEU A 26 -3.76 20.15 -9.71
N SER A 27 -3.61 20.27 -11.02
CA SER A 27 -4.25 21.35 -11.82
C SER A 27 -5.72 21.05 -12.12
N VAL A 28 -6.12 19.77 -12.15
CA VAL A 28 -7.48 19.35 -12.49
C VAL A 28 -8.50 19.84 -11.45
N SER A 29 -8.14 19.79 -10.16
CA SER A 29 -9.09 20.13 -9.10
C SER A 29 -8.41 20.51 -7.78
N PRO A 30 -8.96 21.50 -7.05
CA PRO A 30 -8.57 21.76 -5.67
C PRO A 30 -8.75 20.54 -4.76
N GLN A 31 -9.74 19.69 -5.05
CA GLN A 31 -9.98 18.47 -4.29
C GLN A 31 -8.83 17.48 -4.41
N ASN A 32 -8.27 17.31 -5.61
CA ASN A 32 -7.09 16.48 -5.84
C ASN A 32 -5.89 16.96 -5.01
N ARG A 33 -5.76 18.27 -4.87
CA ARG A 33 -4.71 18.90 -4.06
C ARG A 33 -4.85 18.54 -2.57
N LEU A 34 -6.07 18.63 -2.04
CA LEU A 34 -6.36 18.26 -0.65
C LEU A 34 -6.15 16.77 -0.40
N SER A 35 -6.60 15.92 -1.32
CA SER A 35 -6.45 14.47 -1.22
C SER A 35 -4.98 14.06 -1.24
N LEU A 36 -4.20 14.57 -2.20
CA LEU A 36 -2.77 14.26 -2.27
C LEU A 36 -2.01 14.79 -1.05
N GLN A 37 -2.36 15.98 -0.55
CA GLN A 37 -1.76 16.54 0.65
C GLN A 37 -2.01 15.64 1.89
N SER A 38 -3.18 15.03 1.99
CA SER A 38 -3.49 14.08 3.07
C SER A 38 -2.57 12.85 3.00
N VAL A 39 -2.37 12.30 1.80
CA VAL A 39 -1.42 11.20 1.59
C VAL A 39 0.00 11.62 1.95
N GLN A 40 0.44 12.78 1.48
CA GLN A 40 1.80 13.26 1.73
C GLN A 40 2.10 13.49 3.22
N LYS A 41 1.11 13.95 3.99
CA LYS A 41 1.25 14.21 5.42
C LYS A 41 1.13 12.95 6.30
N SER A 42 0.63 11.84 5.77
CA SER A 42 0.54 10.60 6.54
C SER A 42 1.93 10.04 6.85
N LEU A 43 2.09 9.41 8.01
CA LEU A 43 3.35 8.75 8.40
C LEU A 43 3.60 7.49 7.57
N PHE A 44 2.56 6.72 7.32
CA PHE A 44 2.61 5.46 6.56
C PHE A 44 1.33 5.28 5.75
N VAL A 45 1.34 4.28 4.89
CA VAL A 45 0.15 3.80 4.19
C VAL A 45 -0.15 2.37 4.64
N LEU A 46 -1.43 2.06 4.81
CA LEU A 46 -1.93 0.71 4.99
C LEU A 46 -2.77 0.33 3.78
N SER A 47 -2.30 -0.64 3.02
CA SER A 47 -3.02 -1.23 1.90
C SER A 47 -3.76 -2.49 2.36
N LEU A 48 -5.08 -2.46 2.35
CA LEU A 48 -5.93 -3.62 2.62
C LEU A 48 -6.37 -4.22 1.29
N ASP A 49 -5.79 -5.34 0.94
CA ASP A 49 -6.09 -6.01 -0.31
C ASP A 49 -7.40 -6.79 -0.22
N CYS A 50 -8.19 -6.77 -1.28
CA CYS A 50 -9.49 -7.46 -1.31
C CYS A 50 -9.41 -8.87 -1.90
N ASN A 51 -8.31 -9.24 -2.54
CA ASN A 51 -8.11 -10.54 -3.19
C ASN A 51 -6.74 -11.11 -2.85
N ASN A 52 -6.60 -12.42 -2.87
CA ASN A 52 -5.35 -13.14 -2.69
C ASN A 52 -4.63 -13.31 -4.04
N LEU A 53 -4.16 -12.22 -4.62
CA LEU A 53 -3.46 -12.27 -5.91
C LEU A 53 -2.04 -12.81 -5.69
N GLY A 54 -1.75 -13.97 -5.85
CA GLY A 54 -0.45 -14.64 -5.65
C GLY A 54 -0.54 -15.83 -4.73
N ALA A 55 -1.69 -16.05 -4.07
CA ALA A 55 -1.96 -17.31 -3.43
C ALA A 55 -2.72 -18.23 -4.40
N PRO A 56 -2.36 -19.52 -4.53
CA PRO A 56 -3.18 -20.50 -5.23
C PRO A 56 -4.60 -20.51 -4.68
N GLU A 57 -5.58 -20.76 -5.55
CA GLU A 57 -6.98 -20.90 -5.12
C GLU A 57 -7.08 -22.02 -4.06
N GLY A 58 -7.68 -21.68 -2.90
CA GLY A 58 -7.77 -22.61 -1.76
C GLY A 58 -6.53 -22.67 -0.87
N ALA A 59 -5.56 -21.81 -1.08
CA ALA A 59 -4.41 -21.71 -0.19
C ALA A 59 -4.85 -21.37 1.24
N LYS A 60 -4.49 -22.23 2.17
CA LYS A 60 -4.69 -21.99 3.60
C LYS A 60 -3.77 -20.86 4.07
N PRO A 61 -4.12 -20.13 5.14
CA PRO A 61 -3.19 -19.24 5.79
C PRO A 61 -1.88 -19.99 6.04
N LEU A 62 -0.76 -19.39 5.61
CA LEU A 62 0.51 -20.08 5.73
C LEU A 62 1.01 -20.12 7.15
N VAL A 63 1.27 -21.32 7.57
CA VAL A 63 2.20 -21.60 8.65
C VAL A 63 3.40 -22.27 7.98
N GLY A 64 4.45 -21.52 7.72
CA GLY A 64 5.68 -22.07 7.14
C GLY A 64 6.30 -21.24 6.02
N SER A 65 7.57 -21.47 5.79
CA SER A 65 8.41 -20.77 4.81
C SER A 65 8.53 -21.60 3.51
N GLU A 66 7.46 -21.72 2.75
CA GLU A 66 7.58 -22.26 1.39
C GLU A 66 8.17 -21.19 0.47
N PRO A 67 9.28 -21.43 -0.24
CA PRO A 67 9.94 -20.43 -1.08
C PRO A 67 9.02 -19.83 -2.16
N SER A 68 8.14 -20.62 -2.76
CA SER A 68 7.14 -20.17 -3.74
C SER A 68 6.17 -19.12 -3.18
N TYR A 69 6.04 -19.07 -1.89
CA TYR A 69 5.17 -18.16 -1.18
C TYR A 69 5.82 -16.82 -0.90
N SER A 70 7.12 -16.80 -0.59
CA SER A 70 7.88 -15.57 -0.40
C SER A 70 7.89 -14.76 -1.69
N SER A 71 8.12 -15.43 -2.83
CA SER A 71 8.09 -14.80 -4.15
C SER A 71 6.71 -14.26 -4.49
N ALA A 72 5.65 -15.05 -4.31
CA ALA A 72 4.28 -14.58 -4.56
C ALA A 72 3.91 -13.39 -3.68
N MET A 73 4.36 -13.37 -2.43
CA MET A 73 4.13 -12.28 -1.50
C MET A 73 4.93 -11.03 -1.87
N ALA A 74 6.18 -11.19 -2.29
CA ALA A 74 7.00 -10.08 -2.77
C ALA A 74 6.37 -9.43 -4.02
N ILE A 75 5.94 -10.24 -4.97
CA ILE A 75 5.22 -9.82 -6.18
C ILE A 75 3.93 -9.06 -5.82
N ASN A 76 3.13 -9.58 -4.89
CA ASN A 76 1.91 -8.91 -4.46
C ASN A 76 2.21 -7.60 -3.69
N THR A 77 3.25 -7.59 -2.88
CA THR A 77 3.71 -6.38 -2.17
C THR A 77 4.11 -5.28 -3.15
N ALA A 78 4.80 -5.64 -4.22
CA ALA A 78 5.10 -4.76 -5.36
C ALA A 78 3.86 -4.36 -6.19
N GLY A 79 2.70 -4.93 -5.90
CA GLY A 79 1.44 -4.57 -6.54
C GLY A 79 1.19 -5.20 -7.89
N ALA A 80 1.98 -6.22 -8.30
CA ALA A 80 1.95 -6.77 -9.65
C ALA A 80 0.59 -7.28 -10.10
N GLY A 81 -0.09 -8.03 -9.27
CA GLY A 81 -1.42 -8.58 -9.59
C GLY A 81 -2.54 -7.55 -9.62
N ARG A 82 -2.26 -6.31 -9.22
CA ARG A 82 -3.22 -5.18 -9.12
C ARG A 82 -2.77 -3.97 -9.89
N LEU A 83 -1.74 -4.13 -10.70
CA LEU A 83 -1.12 -3.04 -11.45
C LEU A 83 -0.66 -1.89 -10.53
N GLY A 84 -0.39 -2.17 -9.26
CA GLY A 84 0.04 -1.16 -8.28
C GLY A 84 -1.02 -0.14 -7.86
N HIS A 85 -2.31 -0.38 -8.16
CA HIS A 85 -3.39 0.60 -7.99
C HIS A 85 -3.56 1.14 -6.56
N ASN A 86 -3.16 0.39 -5.54
CA ASN A 86 -3.23 0.81 -4.14
C ASN A 86 -1.84 0.87 -3.48
N ARG A 87 -0.78 1.01 -4.26
CA ARG A 87 0.60 1.13 -3.79
C ARG A 87 1.12 2.54 -4.01
N TRP A 88 1.35 3.24 -2.90
CA TRP A 88 2.03 4.54 -2.91
C TRP A 88 3.53 4.33 -2.75
N PHE A 89 4.23 4.13 -3.87
CA PHE A 89 5.66 3.82 -3.88
C PHE A 89 6.54 4.96 -3.33
N ASP A 90 6.03 6.19 -3.29
CA ASP A 90 6.70 7.35 -2.71
C ASP A 90 6.59 7.43 -1.18
N LYS A 91 5.88 6.50 -0.54
CA LYS A 91 5.73 6.52 0.91
C LYS A 91 6.91 5.81 1.57
N ALA A 92 7.48 6.48 2.58
CA ALA A 92 8.59 5.92 3.35
C ALA A 92 8.30 4.53 3.91
N ILE A 93 7.05 4.31 4.35
CA ILE A 93 6.62 3.03 4.93
C ILE A 93 5.21 2.71 4.42
N SER A 94 5.03 1.49 3.94
CA SER A 94 3.74 0.97 3.50
C SER A 94 3.55 -0.45 4.02
N PHE A 95 2.44 -0.67 4.72
CA PHE A 95 1.98 -1.99 5.13
C PHE A 95 0.97 -2.51 4.12
N VAL A 96 1.08 -3.78 3.79
CA VAL A 96 0.14 -4.48 2.91
C VAL A 96 -0.44 -5.65 3.68
N VAL A 97 -1.75 -5.73 3.76
CA VAL A 97 -2.46 -6.84 4.43
C VAL A 97 -3.42 -7.50 3.44
N GLU A 98 -3.28 -8.79 3.28
CA GLU A 98 -4.10 -9.61 2.42
C GLU A 98 -5.31 -10.20 3.17
N PRO A 99 -6.37 -10.61 2.45
CA PRO A 99 -7.53 -11.25 3.07
C PRO A 99 -7.22 -12.55 3.81
N THR A 100 -6.09 -13.18 3.50
CA THR A 100 -5.57 -14.36 4.21
C THR A 100 -5.00 -14.04 5.59
N GLY A 101 -4.86 -12.76 5.94
CA GLY A 101 -4.16 -12.31 7.14
C GLY A 101 -2.64 -12.22 6.96
N ARG A 102 -2.11 -12.56 5.78
CA ARG A 102 -0.68 -12.29 5.51
C ARG A 102 -0.45 -10.79 5.45
N ALA A 103 0.66 -10.35 6.01
CA ALA A 103 1.07 -8.97 5.97
C ALA A 103 2.50 -8.85 5.44
N SER A 104 2.76 -7.77 4.75
CA SER A 104 4.09 -7.40 4.30
C SER A 104 4.34 -5.92 4.52
N LEU A 105 5.59 -5.55 4.50
CA LEU A 105 6.05 -4.19 4.64
C LEU A 105 6.96 -3.84 3.46
N THR A 106 6.77 -2.67 2.90
CA THR A 106 7.70 -2.10 1.93
C THR A 106 8.12 -0.70 2.37
N GLY A 107 9.36 -0.34 2.10
CA GLY A 107 9.92 0.97 2.38
C GLY A 107 10.53 1.60 1.15
N GLU A 108 10.33 2.89 0.98
CA GLU A 108 11.06 3.68 0.00
C GLU A 108 12.43 4.04 0.61
N HIS A 109 13.51 3.68 -0.08
CA HIS A 109 14.85 3.65 0.54
C HIS A 109 15.54 5.02 0.64
N SER A 110 15.02 6.07 0.01
CA SER A 110 15.62 7.42 0.10
C SER A 110 15.53 8.01 1.52
N PRO A 111 14.34 8.00 2.19
CA PRO A 111 14.19 8.57 3.52
C PRO A 111 14.40 7.55 4.65
N VAL A 112 14.35 6.25 4.37
CA VAL A 112 14.29 5.20 5.39
C VAL A 112 15.28 4.08 5.09
N ASP A 113 16.22 3.84 6.01
CA ASP A 113 17.11 2.69 5.93
C ASP A 113 16.39 1.40 6.36
N ALA A 114 16.87 0.26 5.88
CA ALA A 114 16.29 -1.07 6.12
C ALA A 114 16.11 -1.43 7.59
N LEU A 115 16.92 -0.88 8.47
CA LEU A 115 16.79 -1.09 9.92
C LEU A 115 15.49 -0.52 10.50
N ILE A 116 14.94 0.54 9.93
CA ILE A 116 13.70 1.15 10.44
C ILE A 116 12.49 0.25 10.18
N PRO A 117 12.22 -0.25 8.95
CA PRO A 117 11.18 -1.23 8.71
C PRO A 117 11.35 -2.51 9.53
N SER A 118 12.59 -3.01 9.68
CA SER A 118 12.86 -4.19 10.50
C SER A 118 12.48 -3.96 11.96
N PHE A 119 12.91 -2.86 12.55
CA PHE A 119 12.57 -2.51 13.93
C PHE A 119 11.06 -2.36 14.15
N LEU A 120 10.36 -1.72 13.19
CA LEU A 120 8.91 -1.61 13.24
C LEU A 120 8.23 -2.99 13.17
N SER A 121 8.71 -3.87 12.30
CA SER A 121 8.17 -5.23 12.18
C SER A 121 8.38 -6.03 13.46
N GLU A 122 9.57 -5.99 14.04
CA GLU A 122 9.87 -6.63 15.32
C GLU A 122 8.96 -6.09 16.43
N THR A 123 8.83 -4.77 16.54
CA THR A 123 7.97 -4.14 17.56
C THR A 123 6.51 -4.56 17.43
N VAL A 124 5.99 -4.68 16.21
CA VAL A 124 4.61 -5.10 15.97
C VAL A 124 4.43 -6.58 16.29
N LEU A 125 5.43 -7.42 15.98
CA LEU A 125 5.36 -8.86 16.22
C LEU A 125 5.58 -9.23 17.69
N ASP A 126 6.29 -8.40 18.45
CA ASP A 126 6.50 -8.59 19.88
C ASP A 126 5.25 -8.24 20.72
N ASP A 127 4.31 -7.50 20.16
CA ASP A 127 3.05 -7.17 20.83
C ASP A 127 2.17 -8.43 20.89
N PRO A 128 1.75 -8.89 22.10
CA PRO A 128 0.95 -10.10 22.21
C PRO A 128 -0.38 -9.95 21.48
N MET A 129 -0.57 -10.78 20.47
CA MET A 129 -1.82 -10.82 19.73
C MET A 129 -2.87 -11.60 20.51
N PRO A 130 -4.08 -11.07 20.69
CA PRO A 130 -5.17 -11.84 21.30
C PRO A 130 -5.53 -13.03 20.40
N PRO A 131 -6.06 -14.12 20.98
CA PRO A 131 -6.61 -15.23 20.22
C PRO A 131 -7.64 -14.76 19.20
N VAL A 132 -7.72 -15.46 18.08
CA VAL A 132 -8.69 -15.13 17.02
C VAL A 132 -10.12 -15.15 17.57
N GLY A 133 -10.82 -14.03 17.45
CA GLY A 133 -12.20 -13.87 17.94
C GLY A 133 -12.32 -13.24 19.32
N GLU A 134 -11.22 -13.02 20.01
CA GLU A 134 -11.20 -12.23 21.22
C GLU A 134 -11.05 -10.73 20.92
N PRO A 135 -11.67 -9.85 21.74
CA PRO A 135 -11.48 -8.42 21.57
C PRO A 135 -10.00 -8.05 21.80
N LEU A 136 -9.54 -7.06 21.03
CA LEU A 136 -8.19 -6.51 21.27
C LEU A 136 -8.07 -6.06 22.74
N PRO A 137 -6.94 -6.32 23.40
CA PRO A 137 -6.72 -5.88 24.77
C PRO A 137 -6.90 -4.36 24.83
N GLU A 138 -7.58 -3.89 25.87
CA GLU A 138 -7.62 -2.46 26.17
C GLU A 138 -6.17 -1.98 26.32
N ARG A 139 -5.77 -1.07 25.47
CA ARG A 139 -4.44 -0.48 25.52
C ARG A 139 -4.27 0.21 26.86
N ALA A 140 -3.09 0.05 27.45
CA ALA A 140 -2.74 0.64 28.74
C ALA A 140 -3.21 2.10 28.89
N GLU A 141 -3.72 2.43 30.07
CA GLU A 141 -4.16 3.76 30.44
C GLU A 141 -3.14 4.83 30.02
N GLY A 142 -3.58 5.77 29.22
CA GLY A 142 -2.76 6.93 28.76
C GLY A 142 -2.75 7.13 27.26
N VAL A 143 -3.15 6.16 26.45
CA VAL A 143 -3.27 6.31 24.99
C VAL A 143 -4.74 6.15 24.58
N SER A 144 -5.60 7.04 25.02
CA SER A 144 -6.93 7.17 24.45
C SER A 144 -6.84 7.83 23.07
N LEU A 145 -6.38 7.07 22.07
CA LEU A 145 -6.51 7.48 20.67
C LEU A 145 -7.94 7.34 20.15
N LEU A 146 -8.88 6.84 20.98
CA LEU A 146 -10.24 6.50 20.57
C LEU A 146 -11.33 7.13 21.46
N ALA A 147 -11.04 8.21 22.16
CA ALA A 147 -12.08 8.96 22.90
C ALA A 147 -13.17 9.57 21.98
N GLU A 148 -12.90 9.64 20.68
CA GLU A 148 -13.89 9.94 19.64
C GLU A 148 -13.80 8.86 18.57
N SER A 149 -14.93 8.46 18.01
CA SER A 149 -14.97 7.56 16.84
C SER A 149 -13.95 8.01 15.81
N PRO A 150 -13.14 7.11 15.25
CA PRO A 150 -12.08 7.50 14.32
C PRO A 150 -12.68 8.31 13.19
N LYS A 151 -12.29 9.57 13.09
CA LYS A 151 -12.73 10.46 12.01
C LYS A 151 -11.95 10.07 10.76
N TRP A 152 -12.47 9.13 10.00
CA TRP A 152 -11.97 8.83 8.67
C TRP A 152 -12.71 9.66 7.64
N SER A 153 -12.03 10.04 6.58
CA SER A 153 -12.65 10.68 5.43
C SER A 153 -12.18 10.00 4.15
N LYS A 154 -13.11 9.77 3.23
CA LYS A 154 -12.77 9.27 1.91
C LYS A 154 -12.03 10.35 1.13
N LEU A 155 -10.86 10.02 0.60
CA LEU A 155 -10.20 10.88 -0.37
C LEU A 155 -10.97 10.84 -1.69
N ALA A 156 -11.36 12.01 -2.17
CA ALA A 156 -12.06 12.15 -3.43
C ALA A 156 -11.09 12.64 -4.51
N TRP A 157 -11.22 12.08 -5.71
CA TRP A 157 -10.40 12.42 -6.85
C TRP A 157 -11.24 12.79 -8.05
N GLN A 158 -10.78 13.77 -8.80
CA GLN A 158 -11.34 14.13 -10.10
C GLN A 158 -10.31 13.79 -11.17
N LEU A 159 -10.71 12.94 -12.11
CA LEU A 159 -9.84 12.40 -13.15
C LEU A 159 -10.34 12.89 -14.51
N ASP A 160 -9.47 13.53 -15.24
CA ASP A 160 -9.67 13.80 -16.66
C ASP A 160 -8.99 12.71 -17.52
N ASP A 161 -9.12 12.81 -18.83
CA ASP A 161 -8.58 11.83 -19.77
C ASP A 161 -7.04 11.76 -19.71
N ARG A 162 -6.37 12.87 -19.41
CA ARG A 162 -4.92 12.90 -19.30
C ARG A 162 -4.44 12.22 -18.04
N VAL A 163 -5.14 12.37 -16.92
CA VAL A 163 -4.82 11.62 -15.68
C VAL A 163 -5.05 10.13 -15.93
N ARG A 164 -6.14 9.74 -16.60
CA ARG A 164 -6.40 8.33 -16.94
C ARG A 164 -5.31 7.73 -17.82
N ALA A 165 -4.86 8.47 -18.83
CA ALA A 165 -3.73 8.05 -19.67
C ALA A 165 -2.42 7.90 -18.89
N SER A 166 -2.18 8.77 -17.90
CA SER A 166 -1.02 8.65 -17.00
C SER A 166 -1.11 7.42 -16.11
N ILE A 167 -2.30 7.07 -15.63
CA ILE A 167 -2.54 5.84 -14.85
C ILE A 167 -2.26 4.62 -15.73
N GLU A 168 -2.82 4.56 -16.94
CA GLU A 168 -2.60 3.45 -17.88
C GLU A 168 -1.12 3.29 -18.26
N HIS A 169 -0.40 4.39 -18.42
CA HIS A 169 1.05 4.36 -18.64
C HIS A 169 1.77 3.71 -17.46
N ALA A 170 1.48 4.16 -16.25
CA ALA A 170 2.10 3.65 -15.03
C ALA A 170 1.75 2.18 -14.75
N GLU A 171 0.53 1.73 -15.08
CA GLU A 171 0.14 0.31 -15.03
C GLU A 171 1.03 -0.54 -15.94
N ASN A 172 1.30 -0.07 -17.15
CA ASN A 172 2.17 -0.77 -18.10
C ASN A 172 3.62 -0.80 -17.60
N THR A 173 4.10 0.29 -17.00
CA THR A 173 5.41 0.37 -16.36
C THR A 173 5.52 -0.63 -15.20
N ALA A 174 4.56 -0.63 -14.28
CA ALA A 174 4.52 -1.55 -13.15
C ALA A 174 4.51 -3.02 -13.61
N LYS A 175 3.72 -3.34 -14.64
CA LYS A 175 3.68 -4.68 -15.23
C LYS A 175 5.01 -5.08 -15.86
N ALA A 176 5.66 -4.16 -16.59
CA ALA A 176 6.95 -4.42 -17.20
C ALA A 176 8.02 -4.71 -16.14
N ILE A 177 8.12 -3.86 -15.11
CA ILE A 177 9.07 -4.03 -14.00
C ILE A 177 8.87 -5.39 -13.33
N THR A 178 7.63 -5.75 -13.02
CA THR A 178 7.34 -7.00 -12.33
C THR A 178 7.63 -8.23 -13.21
N SER A 179 7.39 -8.12 -14.52
CA SER A 179 7.65 -9.23 -15.44
C SER A 179 9.14 -9.46 -15.70
N ASP A 180 9.96 -8.43 -15.46
CA ASP A 180 11.42 -8.49 -15.64
C ASP A 180 12.16 -8.80 -14.32
N SER A 181 11.43 -8.89 -13.23
CA SER A 181 12.02 -9.16 -11.90
C SER A 181 12.01 -10.65 -11.60
N ASP A 182 13.18 -11.23 -11.40
CA ASP A 182 13.37 -12.58 -10.84
C ASP A 182 13.28 -12.49 -9.30
N ILE A 183 12.20 -13.00 -8.72
CA ILE A 183 11.96 -13.01 -7.27
C ILE A 183 11.79 -14.44 -6.77
#